data_fd876bcbc93e18839bb07f881706b0dd
#
_entry.id   fd876bcbc93e18839bb07f881706b0dd
#
_cell.length_a   1.000
_cell.length_b   1.000
_cell.length_c   1.000
_cell.angle_alpha   90.00
_cell.angle_beta   90.00
_cell.angle_gamma   90.00
#
_symmetry.space_group_name_H-M   'P 1'
#
loop_
_entity.id
_entity.type
_entity.pdbx_description
1 polymer ?
#
loop_
_entity_poly.entity_id
_entity_poly.type
_entity_poly.pdbx_seq_one_letter_code
_entity_poly.pdbx_strand_id
1 'polypeptide(L)'
;MSYESKVYQVRMYGVFLFGYLSADIGILKFMRDEVSKDDNWRVQEVLAKAFDEYCKNKGYENAIPVIDEWLSSDNPNTRRAVTEGLRIWTSRPYFRENPQEAIKRLATLKEDASEYVRKSVGNALRDISRKFPELIKEELKTWKLETKEIKQVYKLASRFVEK
;
A
#
# COMPACT_ATOMS: atom_id res chain seq x y z
N MET A 1 -2.96 16.76 21.49
CA MET A 1 -3.46 15.45 21.01
C MET A 1 -2.37 14.38 21.19
N SER A 2 -2.74 13.09 21.29
CA SER A 2 -1.75 11.99 21.43
C SER A 2 -0.72 11.94 20.27
N TYR A 3 -1.11 12.39 19.09
CA TYR A 3 -0.21 12.43 17.93
C TYR A 3 0.90 13.48 18.03
N GLU A 4 0.74 14.52 18.82
CA GLU A 4 1.75 15.57 19.05
C GLU A 4 2.85 15.15 20.06
N SER A 5 2.75 13.96 20.63
CA SER A 5 3.72 13.44 21.59
C SER A 5 5.10 13.25 20.97
N LYS A 6 6.15 13.64 21.69
CA LYS A 6 7.55 13.32 21.34
C LYS A 6 7.83 11.81 21.39
N VAL A 7 7.03 11.05 22.14
CA VAL A 7 7.15 9.59 22.26
C VAL A 7 6.43 8.91 21.12
N TYR A 8 7.18 8.27 20.22
CA TYR A 8 6.59 7.66 19.01
C TYR A 8 5.56 6.56 19.30
N GLN A 9 5.70 5.82 20.41
CA GLN A 9 4.72 4.82 20.82
C GLN A 9 3.33 5.45 21.07
N VAL A 10 3.31 6.63 21.69
CA VAL A 10 2.06 7.37 21.93
C VAL A 10 1.45 7.82 20.58
N ARG A 11 2.29 8.29 19.63
CA ARG A 11 1.83 8.61 18.29
C ARG A 11 1.27 7.39 17.56
N MET A 12 1.92 6.23 17.67
CA MET A 12 1.42 4.96 17.11
C MET A 12 0.01 4.63 17.62
N TYR A 13 -0.22 4.74 18.94
CA TYR A 13 -1.56 4.53 19.51
C TYR A 13 -2.59 5.52 18.96
N GLY A 14 -2.20 6.79 18.84
CA GLY A 14 -3.05 7.82 18.23
C GLY A 14 -3.45 7.46 16.81
N VAL A 15 -2.48 7.08 15.99
CA VAL A 15 -2.73 6.70 14.58
C VAL A 15 -3.57 5.43 14.48
N PHE A 16 -3.36 4.45 15.36
CA PHE A 16 -4.20 3.26 15.42
C PHE A 16 -5.67 3.60 15.68
N LEU A 17 -5.94 4.51 16.63
CA LEU A 17 -7.29 4.99 16.92
C LEU A 17 -7.90 5.76 15.74
N PHE A 18 -7.11 6.52 14.98
CA PHE A 18 -7.58 7.21 13.78
C PHE A 18 -8.16 6.25 12.74
N GLY A 19 -7.65 5.03 12.63
CA GLY A 19 -8.23 4.01 11.76
C GLY A 19 -9.70 3.73 12.08
N TYR A 20 -10.05 3.63 13.33
CA TYR A 20 -11.46 3.43 13.77
C TYR A 20 -12.33 4.67 13.61
N LEU A 21 -11.73 5.86 13.65
CA LEU A 21 -12.41 7.14 13.52
C LEU A 21 -12.42 7.69 12.10
N SER A 22 -11.85 6.96 11.14
CA SER A 22 -11.60 7.41 9.76
C SER A 22 -12.87 7.57 8.89
N ALA A 23 -14.05 7.22 9.42
CA ALA A 23 -15.32 7.65 8.83
C ALA A 23 -15.46 9.18 8.80
N ASP A 24 -14.81 9.88 9.74
CA ASP A 24 -14.62 11.33 9.68
C ASP A 24 -13.59 11.68 8.60
N ILE A 25 -14.02 12.44 7.60
CA ILE A 25 -13.16 12.86 6.48
C ILE A 25 -11.98 13.74 6.92
N GLY A 26 -12.12 14.48 8.03
CA GLY A 26 -11.05 15.27 8.61
C GLY A 26 -9.93 14.40 9.15
N ILE A 27 -10.27 13.29 9.80
CA ILE A 27 -9.30 12.31 10.30
C ILE A 27 -8.59 11.60 9.15
N LEU A 28 -9.33 11.21 8.12
CA LEU A 28 -8.74 10.57 6.93
C LEU A 28 -7.74 11.51 6.24
N LYS A 29 -8.09 12.80 6.07
CA LYS A 29 -7.18 13.82 5.54
C LYS A 29 -5.97 14.03 6.45
N PHE A 30 -6.16 14.08 7.76
CA PHE A 30 -5.06 14.23 8.72
C PHE A 30 -4.07 13.05 8.62
N MET A 31 -4.57 11.83 8.49
CA MET A 31 -3.72 10.65 8.27
C MET A 31 -2.89 10.79 6.99
N ARG A 32 -3.51 11.23 5.89
CA ARG A 32 -2.84 11.42 4.61
C ARG A 32 -1.81 12.56 4.65
N ASP A 33 -2.18 13.71 5.22
CA ASP A 33 -1.44 14.95 5.06
C ASP A 33 -0.43 15.21 6.18
N GLU A 34 -0.68 14.69 7.39
CA GLU A 34 0.18 14.93 8.55
C GLU A 34 0.85 13.65 9.06
N VAL A 35 0.09 12.56 9.29
CA VAL A 35 0.68 11.32 9.80
C VAL A 35 1.69 10.73 8.81
N SER A 36 1.45 10.85 7.53
CA SER A 36 2.37 10.38 6.48
C SER A 36 3.71 11.11 6.47
N LYS A 37 3.84 12.25 7.14
CA LYS A 37 5.08 13.01 7.30
C LYS A 37 5.92 12.58 8.51
N ASP A 38 5.37 11.72 9.39
CA ASP A 38 6.14 11.20 10.53
C ASP A 38 7.37 10.44 10.04
N ASP A 39 8.54 10.78 10.55
CA ASP A 39 9.82 10.20 10.18
C ASP A 39 10.05 8.82 10.80
N ASN A 40 9.25 8.43 11.79
CA ASN A 40 9.36 7.13 12.44
C ASN A 40 8.64 6.05 11.62
N TRP A 41 9.41 5.12 11.06
CA TRP A 41 8.88 4.04 10.23
C TRP A 41 7.81 3.18 10.94
N ARG A 42 7.83 3.07 12.27
CA ARG A 42 6.82 2.33 13.03
C ARG A 42 5.46 3.03 13.00
N VAL A 43 5.47 4.37 13.00
CA VAL A 43 4.24 5.15 12.80
C VAL A 43 3.69 4.91 11.40
N GLN A 44 4.55 4.82 10.38
CA GLN A 44 4.13 4.51 9.01
C GLN A 44 3.56 3.09 8.87
N GLU A 45 4.05 2.11 9.63
CA GLU A 45 3.43 0.77 9.69
C GLU A 45 2.01 0.82 10.27
N VAL A 46 1.80 1.66 11.28
CA VAL A 46 0.46 1.83 11.87
C VAL A 46 -0.44 2.64 10.94
N LEU A 47 0.09 3.60 10.18
CA LEU A 47 -0.66 4.32 9.15
C LEU A 47 -1.25 3.35 8.11
N ALA A 48 -0.47 2.39 7.64
CA ALA A 48 -0.96 1.36 6.71
C ALA A 48 -2.11 0.54 7.31
N LYS A 49 -2.01 0.18 8.60
CA LYS A 49 -3.09 -0.53 9.31
C LYS A 49 -4.34 0.33 9.51
N ALA A 50 -4.16 1.61 9.83
CA ALA A 50 -5.26 2.55 10.00
C ALA A 50 -6.01 2.77 8.67
N PHE A 51 -5.27 2.83 7.56
CA PHE A 51 -5.87 2.91 6.23
C PHE A 51 -6.60 1.62 5.84
N ASP A 52 -6.05 0.44 6.18
CA ASP A 52 -6.77 -0.84 6.00
C ASP A 52 -8.09 -0.87 6.79
N GLU A 53 -8.11 -0.37 8.02
CA GLU A 53 -9.34 -0.30 8.81
C GLU A 53 -10.38 0.63 8.17
N TYR A 54 -9.95 1.77 7.62
CA TYR A 54 -10.84 2.62 6.81
C TYR A 54 -11.43 1.85 5.63
N CYS A 55 -10.59 1.20 4.82
CA CYS A 55 -11.03 0.45 3.64
C CYS A 55 -11.99 -0.69 4.00
N LYS A 56 -11.72 -1.38 5.10
CA LYS A 56 -12.58 -2.44 5.63
C LYS A 56 -13.96 -1.92 6.04
N ASN A 57 -14.00 -0.82 6.79
CA ASN A 57 -15.25 -0.23 7.29
C ASN A 57 -16.07 0.39 6.16
N LYS A 58 -15.42 1.00 5.17
CA LYS A 58 -16.06 1.57 3.96
C LYS A 58 -16.54 0.49 2.99
N GLY A 59 -15.94 -0.70 3.04
CA GLY A 59 -15.97 -1.70 2.00
C GLY A 59 -14.92 -1.42 0.92
N TYR A 60 -14.07 -2.41 0.61
CA TYR A 60 -12.92 -2.21 -0.29
C TYR A 60 -13.31 -1.67 -1.67
N GLU A 61 -14.42 -2.15 -2.25
CA GLU A 61 -14.94 -1.64 -3.52
C GLU A 61 -15.29 -0.15 -3.44
N ASN A 62 -15.98 0.26 -2.37
CA ASN A 62 -16.37 1.65 -2.15
C ASN A 62 -15.20 2.55 -1.77
N ALA A 63 -14.09 1.97 -1.31
CA ALA A 63 -12.86 2.70 -0.98
C ALA A 63 -11.95 2.95 -2.19
N ILE A 64 -12.21 2.35 -3.36
CA ILE A 64 -11.38 2.48 -4.57
C ILE A 64 -11.02 3.93 -4.90
N PRO A 65 -11.93 4.91 -4.89
CA PRO A 65 -11.56 6.29 -5.21
C PRO A 65 -10.51 6.86 -4.25
N VAL A 66 -10.59 6.54 -2.96
CA VAL A 66 -9.60 6.99 -1.95
C VAL A 66 -8.30 6.21 -2.07
N ILE A 67 -8.37 4.92 -2.38
CA ILE A 67 -7.19 4.09 -2.67
C ILE A 67 -6.40 4.71 -3.84
N ASP A 68 -7.06 5.07 -4.93
CA ASP A 68 -6.43 5.67 -6.10
C ASP A 68 -5.91 7.08 -5.82
N GLU A 69 -6.63 7.89 -5.02
CA GLU A 69 -6.16 9.19 -4.53
C GLU A 69 -4.85 9.05 -3.72
N TRP A 70 -4.79 8.09 -2.79
CA TRP A 70 -3.60 7.88 -1.97
C TRP A 70 -2.42 7.32 -2.77
N LEU A 71 -2.67 6.48 -3.77
CA LEU A 71 -1.63 5.99 -4.70
C LEU A 71 -1.04 7.11 -5.57
N SER A 72 -1.80 8.16 -5.82
CA SER A 72 -1.39 9.34 -6.60
C SER A 72 -0.76 10.44 -5.74
N SER A 73 -0.62 10.24 -4.43
CA SER A 73 -0.05 11.24 -3.51
C SER A 73 1.43 11.50 -3.81
N ASP A 74 1.88 12.75 -3.68
CA ASP A 74 3.30 13.12 -3.76
C ASP A 74 4.12 12.52 -2.60
N ASN A 75 3.46 12.21 -1.46
CA ASN A 75 4.14 11.63 -0.30
C ASN A 75 4.33 10.12 -0.47
N PRO A 76 5.57 9.62 -0.47
CA PRO A 76 5.85 8.18 -0.63
C PRO A 76 5.28 7.32 0.51
N ASN A 77 5.16 7.84 1.73
CA ASN A 77 4.58 7.09 2.84
C ASN A 77 3.07 6.86 2.64
N THR A 78 2.37 7.84 2.05
CA THR A 78 0.95 7.70 1.68
C THR A 78 0.78 6.60 0.63
N ARG A 79 1.58 6.64 -0.46
CA ARG A 79 1.55 5.59 -1.49
C ARG A 79 1.89 4.21 -0.92
N ARG A 80 2.90 4.16 -0.03
CA ARG A 80 3.31 2.91 0.62
C ARG A 80 2.21 2.33 1.52
N ALA A 81 1.47 3.15 2.26
CA ALA A 81 0.36 2.67 3.07
C ALA A 81 -0.65 1.86 2.24
N VAL A 82 -0.92 2.30 1.01
CA VAL A 82 -1.79 1.57 0.08
C VAL A 82 -1.11 0.30 -0.46
N THR A 83 0.17 0.36 -0.84
CA THR A 83 0.86 -0.83 -1.38
C THR A 83 0.97 -1.94 -0.36
N GLU A 84 1.17 -1.63 0.92
CA GLU A 84 1.13 -2.60 2.01
C GLU A 84 -0.30 -3.17 2.21
N GLY A 85 -1.32 -2.35 2.03
CA GLY A 85 -2.71 -2.79 2.02
C GLY A 85 -2.98 -3.77 0.88
N LEU A 86 -2.69 -3.38 -0.37
CA LEU A 86 -2.91 -4.21 -1.57
C LEU A 86 -2.22 -5.57 -1.47
N ARG A 87 -1.08 -5.66 -0.78
CA ARG A 87 -0.36 -6.90 -0.50
C ARG A 87 -1.22 -7.94 0.21
N ILE A 88 -2.06 -7.53 1.17
CA ILE A 88 -2.90 -8.41 1.98
C ILE A 88 -4.36 -8.46 1.53
N TRP A 89 -4.85 -7.46 0.80
CA TRP A 89 -6.26 -7.33 0.43
C TRP A 89 -6.74 -8.39 -0.54
N THR A 90 -5.85 -9.03 -1.30
CA THR A 90 -6.18 -10.21 -2.11
C THR A 90 -6.68 -11.42 -1.28
N SER A 91 -6.65 -11.31 0.06
CA SER A 91 -7.35 -12.22 0.98
C SER A 91 -8.75 -11.73 1.37
N ARG A 92 -9.12 -10.48 1.03
CA ARG A 92 -10.40 -9.84 1.37
C ARG A 92 -11.42 -10.05 0.26
N PRO A 93 -12.74 -9.99 0.54
CA PRO A 93 -13.76 -10.39 -0.42
C PRO A 93 -13.61 -9.78 -1.82
N TYR A 94 -13.59 -8.46 -1.95
CA TYR A 94 -13.52 -7.78 -3.24
C TYR A 94 -12.26 -8.11 -4.03
N PHE A 95 -11.08 -7.90 -3.44
CA PHE A 95 -9.81 -8.12 -4.13
C PHE A 95 -9.47 -9.61 -4.30
N ARG A 96 -10.05 -10.50 -3.51
CA ARG A 96 -9.94 -11.95 -3.72
C ARG A 96 -10.64 -12.38 -5.00
N GLU A 97 -11.78 -11.76 -5.31
CA GLU A 97 -12.57 -12.03 -6.51
C GLU A 97 -12.04 -11.24 -7.72
N ASN A 98 -11.35 -10.12 -7.46
CA ASN A 98 -10.78 -9.22 -8.47
C ASN A 98 -9.29 -8.96 -8.21
N PRO A 99 -8.42 -9.99 -8.15
CA PRO A 99 -7.00 -9.83 -7.80
C PRO A 99 -6.23 -8.97 -8.80
N GLN A 100 -6.64 -8.94 -10.06
CA GLN A 100 -6.08 -8.08 -11.10
C GLN A 100 -6.20 -6.59 -10.77
N GLU A 101 -7.21 -6.19 -9.98
CA GLU A 101 -7.36 -4.79 -9.55
C GLU A 101 -6.25 -4.35 -8.60
N ALA A 102 -5.80 -5.26 -7.72
CA ALA A 102 -4.64 -5.01 -6.87
C ALA A 102 -3.34 -5.00 -7.68
N ILE A 103 -3.16 -5.99 -8.58
CA ILE A 103 -1.96 -6.15 -9.39
C ILE A 103 -1.76 -4.93 -10.30
N LYS A 104 -2.78 -4.47 -11.00
CA LYS A 104 -2.73 -3.28 -11.88
C LYS A 104 -2.29 -2.03 -11.10
N ARG A 105 -2.87 -1.78 -9.93
CA ARG A 105 -2.50 -0.63 -9.09
C ARG A 105 -1.05 -0.69 -8.63
N LEU A 106 -0.59 -1.85 -8.18
CA LEU A 106 0.81 -2.04 -7.82
C LEU A 106 1.75 -1.81 -9.01
N ALA A 107 1.39 -2.30 -10.20
CA ALA A 107 2.19 -2.18 -11.42
C ALA A 107 2.37 -0.71 -11.87
N THR A 108 1.46 0.20 -11.54
CA THR A 108 1.64 1.64 -11.85
C THR A 108 2.84 2.26 -11.11
N LEU A 109 3.24 1.67 -9.97
CA LEU A 109 4.33 2.16 -9.12
C LEU A 109 5.65 1.39 -9.31
N LYS A 110 5.78 0.59 -10.36
CA LYS A 110 6.98 -0.22 -10.61
C LYS A 110 8.26 0.60 -10.83
N GLU A 111 8.12 1.88 -11.21
CA GLU A 111 9.20 2.84 -11.40
C GLU A 111 9.09 4.04 -10.45
N ASP A 112 8.39 3.89 -9.33
CA ASP A 112 8.26 4.96 -8.34
C ASP A 112 9.62 5.55 -7.97
N ALA A 113 9.69 6.88 -7.82
CA ALA A 113 10.93 7.57 -7.44
C ALA A 113 11.47 7.09 -6.09
N SER A 114 10.58 6.73 -5.15
CA SER A 114 10.93 6.23 -3.83
C SER A 114 11.31 4.74 -3.87
N GLU A 115 12.56 4.42 -3.52
CA GLU A 115 13.00 3.04 -3.35
C GLU A 115 12.15 2.29 -2.30
N TYR A 116 11.69 2.99 -1.27
CA TYR A 116 10.87 2.43 -0.21
C TYR A 116 9.50 1.96 -0.74
N VAL A 117 8.88 2.75 -1.63
CA VAL A 117 7.65 2.35 -2.34
C VAL A 117 7.94 1.18 -3.28
N ARG A 118 9.01 1.24 -4.10
CA ARG A 118 9.36 0.15 -5.02
C ARG A 118 9.57 -1.18 -4.29
N LYS A 119 10.26 -1.18 -3.14
CA LYS A 119 10.41 -2.39 -2.31
C LYS A 119 9.07 -2.94 -1.83
N SER A 120 8.16 -2.06 -1.40
CA SER A 120 6.81 -2.45 -1.00
C SER A 120 6.03 -3.06 -2.17
N VAL A 121 6.06 -2.43 -3.35
CA VAL A 121 5.43 -2.95 -4.58
C VAL A 121 5.96 -4.34 -4.95
N GLY A 122 7.27 -4.50 -5.02
CA GLY A 122 7.89 -5.79 -5.36
C GLY A 122 7.54 -6.90 -4.37
N ASN A 123 7.55 -6.59 -3.06
CA ASN A 123 7.15 -7.52 -2.03
C ASN A 123 5.64 -7.85 -2.10
N ALA A 124 4.80 -6.87 -2.40
CA ALA A 124 3.37 -7.08 -2.55
C ALA A 124 3.06 -8.04 -3.73
N LEU A 125 3.63 -7.78 -4.91
CA LEU A 125 3.47 -8.64 -6.08
C LEU A 125 4.02 -10.06 -5.81
N ARG A 126 5.18 -10.18 -5.15
CA ARG A 126 5.73 -11.47 -4.72
C ARG A 126 4.77 -12.25 -3.81
N ASP A 127 4.15 -11.58 -2.84
CA ASP A 127 3.27 -12.26 -1.90
C ASP A 127 1.93 -12.62 -2.54
N ILE A 128 1.43 -11.78 -3.46
CA ILE A 128 0.26 -12.08 -4.29
C ILE A 128 0.53 -13.27 -5.21
N SER A 129 1.74 -13.42 -5.76
CA SER A 129 2.09 -14.50 -6.66
C SER A 129 1.96 -15.90 -6.04
N ARG A 130 1.99 -16.01 -4.70
CA ARG A 130 1.75 -17.29 -4.02
C ARG A 130 0.33 -17.82 -4.22
N LYS A 131 -0.65 -16.94 -4.45
CA LYS A 131 -2.05 -17.30 -4.66
C LYS A 131 -2.46 -17.19 -6.12
N PHE A 132 -1.89 -16.25 -6.84
CA PHE A 132 -2.23 -15.91 -8.21
C PHE A 132 -0.98 -15.87 -9.12
N PRO A 133 -0.21 -16.98 -9.21
CA PRO A 133 1.06 -16.99 -9.93
C PRO A 133 0.91 -16.63 -11.41
N GLU A 134 -0.13 -17.12 -12.08
CA GLU A 134 -0.33 -16.88 -13.51
C GLU A 134 -0.64 -15.41 -13.81
N LEU A 135 -1.45 -14.75 -12.97
CA LEU A 135 -1.74 -13.32 -13.15
C LEU A 135 -0.48 -12.47 -12.98
N ILE A 136 0.41 -12.81 -12.04
CA ILE A 136 1.68 -12.12 -11.87
C ILE A 136 2.61 -12.39 -13.05
N LYS A 137 2.69 -13.62 -13.56
CA LYS A 137 3.48 -13.93 -14.77
C LYS A 137 3.00 -13.13 -15.98
N GLU A 138 1.70 -13.05 -16.19
CA GLU A 138 1.10 -12.27 -17.28
C GLU A 138 1.45 -10.79 -17.15
N GLU A 139 1.30 -10.22 -15.97
CA GLU A 139 1.66 -8.83 -15.71
C GLU A 139 3.16 -8.58 -15.99
N LEU A 140 4.04 -9.42 -15.43
CA LEU A 140 5.49 -9.26 -15.58
C LEU A 140 5.98 -9.40 -17.03
N LYS A 141 5.31 -10.21 -17.87
CA LYS A 141 5.62 -10.32 -19.32
C LYS A 141 5.41 -9.00 -20.06
N THR A 142 4.56 -8.12 -19.57
CA THR A 142 4.31 -6.81 -20.21
C THR A 142 5.40 -5.78 -19.90
N TRP A 143 6.27 -6.06 -18.91
CA TRP A 143 7.23 -5.08 -18.43
C TRP A 143 8.48 -5.02 -19.33
N LYS A 144 8.85 -3.81 -19.74
CA LYS A 144 10.13 -3.54 -20.38
C LYS A 144 11.16 -3.25 -19.30
N LEU A 145 12.15 -4.11 -19.14
CA LEU A 145 13.17 -4.00 -18.10
C LEU A 145 14.30 -3.04 -18.52
N GLU A 146 13.94 -1.78 -18.79
CA GLU A 146 14.88 -0.78 -19.30
C GLU A 146 15.61 -0.07 -18.16
N THR A 147 14.89 0.32 -17.10
CA THR A 147 15.42 1.11 -15.99
C THR A 147 15.90 0.24 -14.82
N LYS A 148 16.75 0.81 -13.98
CA LYS A 148 17.21 0.19 -12.73
C LYS A 148 16.05 -0.03 -11.76
N GLU A 149 15.12 0.91 -11.72
CA GLU A 149 13.96 0.94 -10.86
C GLU A 149 13.04 -0.24 -11.15
N ILE A 150 12.64 -0.42 -12.40
CA ILE A 150 11.78 -1.55 -12.82
C ILE A 150 12.45 -2.90 -12.60
N LYS A 151 13.77 -3.02 -12.87
CA LYS A 151 14.55 -4.24 -12.63
C LYS A 151 14.55 -4.61 -11.15
N GLN A 152 14.62 -3.62 -10.25
CA GLN A 152 14.55 -3.83 -8.80
C GLN A 152 13.21 -4.45 -8.39
N VAL A 153 12.11 -3.89 -8.88
CA VAL A 153 10.75 -4.38 -8.58
C VAL A 153 10.53 -5.76 -9.18
N TYR A 154 10.92 -5.94 -10.45
CA TYR A 154 10.82 -7.21 -11.17
C TYR A 154 11.52 -8.35 -10.42
N LYS A 155 12.77 -8.13 -9.98
CA LYS A 155 13.55 -9.13 -9.21
C LYS A 155 12.84 -9.59 -7.93
N LEU A 156 12.11 -8.70 -7.27
CA LEU A 156 11.32 -9.06 -6.08
C LEU A 156 10.05 -9.80 -6.46
N ALA A 157 9.31 -9.28 -7.44
CA ALA A 157 8.01 -9.78 -7.86
C ALA A 157 8.11 -11.20 -8.48
N SER A 158 9.15 -11.46 -9.28
CA SER A 158 9.33 -12.71 -10.02
C SER A 158 9.82 -13.89 -9.17
N ARG A 159 10.25 -13.65 -7.93
CA ARG A 159 10.95 -14.63 -7.06
C ARG A 159 10.29 -16.00 -6.94
N PHE A 160 8.97 -16.11 -7.04
CA PHE A 160 8.24 -17.36 -6.91
C PHE A 160 7.59 -17.83 -8.22
N VAL A 161 7.67 -17.04 -9.28
CA VAL A 161 7.05 -17.36 -10.57
C VAL A 161 8.07 -17.67 -11.68
N GLU A 162 9.33 -17.28 -11.50
CA GLU A 162 10.47 -17.69 -12.29
C GLU A 162 11.19 -18.84 -11.57
N LYS A 163 10.87 -20.06 -11.96
CA LYS A 163 11.67 -21.26 -11.66
C LYS A 163 11.91 -22.01 -12.95
#